data_c4871b1e7f298bc7e561a27ad3f69aa2
#
_entry.id   c4871b1e7f298bc7e561a27ad3f69aa2
#
_cell.length_a   1.000
_cell.length_b   1.000
_cell.length_c   1.000
_cell.angle_alpha   90.00
_cell.angle_beta   90.00
_cell.angle_gamma   90.00
#
_symmetry.space_group_name_H-M   'P 1'
#
loop_
_entity.id
_entity.type
_entity.pdbx_description
1 polymer ?
#
loop_
_entity_poly.entity_id
_entity_poly.type
_entity_poly.pdbx_seq_one_letter_code
_entity_poly.pdbx_strand_id
1 'polypeptide(L)'
;MPDLLVRSFAPLLLAFQPCFTQPSFRSFWALAGAWILCSGRRSLTRIIQSGDLSQFKHFCSFHRFFSQARWNLDDLGRCVFHLLLPFCSPILIGAVDDTLARKSGRHIWGAAMHHDPLRSSKIRPVFSFGHSWVVLSVHLSFSFAPNKVWAIPILVRLYRKQKAKLAPGRNGKLERKQTGHATAQQYRTRPELALEMIRTVANWVPERKLRILGDSEYAGGSISRHLPANVELISRMVMGAALFEPAPTKPSRLGRPRKKGKRLANPAQMADNSKLRWTKTTLRLYGRSVKVWYKSIDVLWYSSAGQRLLRIVVVRDPRGHRRDDCFFSTDLTMTPSEILTTFSWRWPLEVCFRDVKQLLGFEDPQNRVSSATQRTAPFIFYIYDLVLLWYAQSGHRLAQQSLLQRLWYPQKATVSFEDMLRTLRHATWQERIFSDPALDAHTRKLLKPFVEWAKAMA
;
A
#
# COMPACT_ATOMS: atom_id res chain seq x y z
N MET A 1 -9.75 29.81 4.31
CA MET A 1 -9.88 28.37 4.69
C MET A 1 -9.47 28.25 6.14
N PRO A 2 -9.98 27.28 6.91
CA PRO A 2 -9.54 27.16 8.30
C PRO A 2 -8.06 26.79 8.31
N ASP A 3 -7.25 27.60 9.00
CA ASP A 3 -5.81 27.39 9.10
C ASP A 3 -5.52 26.46 10.28
N LEU A 4 -5.77 25.15 10.03
CA LEU A 4 -5.69 24.12 11.06
C LEU A 4 -4.28 23.59 11.28
N LEU A 5 -3.40 23.67 10.26
CA LEU A 5 -2.06 23.10 10.29
C LEU A 5 -1.00 24.20 10.07
N VAL A 6 0.23 23.86 10.42
CA VAL A 6 1.39 24.71 10.18
C VAL A 6 1.45 25.20 8.72
N ARG A 7 1.82 26.46 8.50
CA ARG A 7 1.82 27.09 7.16
C ARG A 7 2.61 26.31 6.11
N SER A 8 3.70 25.66 6.51
CA SER A 8 4.51 24.83 5.62
C SER A 8 3.77 23.60 5.07
N PHE A 9 2.58 23.24 5.60
CA PHE A 9 1.74 22.16 5.08
C PHE A 9 0.81 22.63 3.95
N ALA A 10 0.51 23.92 3.88
CA ALA A 10 -0.45 24.48 2.92
C ALA A 10 -0.10 24.20 1.44
N PRO A 11 1.15 24.26 0.96
CA PRO A 11 1.50 23.95 -0.43
C PRO A 11 1.10 22.54 -0.84
N LEU A 12 1.21 21.55 0.06
CA LEU A 12 0.81 20.18 -0.20
C LEU A 12 -0.72 20.06 -0.40
N LEU A 13 -1.50 20.76 0.42
CA LEU A 13 -2.97 20.78 0.24
C LEU A 13 -3.37 21.52 -1.03
N LEU A 14 -2.69 22.63 -1.37
CA LEU A 14 -2.97 23.42 -2.59
C LEU A 14 -2.75 22.60 -3.86
N ALA A 15 -1.80 21.67 -3.88
CA ALA A 15 -1.55 20.80 -5.02
C ALA A 15 -2.80 19.99 -5.43
N PHE A 16 -3.72 19.73 -4.50
CA PHE A 16 -4.96 19.00 -4.77
C PHE A 16 -6.11 19.89 -5.28
N GLN A 17 -5.93 21.22 -5.33
CA GLN A 17 -6.98 22.13 -5.75
C GLN A 17 -7.62 21.77 -7.11
N PRO A 18 -6.85 21.36 -8.14
CA PRO A 18 -7.41 21.00 -9.45
C PRO A 18 -8.32 19.77 -9.41
N CYS A 19 -8.22 18.92 -8.38
CA CYS A 19 -9.02 17.70 -8.25
C CYS A 19 -10.45 17.98 -7.74
N PHE A 20 -10.77 19.21 -7.37
CA PHE A 20 -12.01 19.56 -6.68
C PHE A 20 -12.68 20.80 -7.25
N THR A 21 -14.00 20.90 -7.09
CA THR A 21 -14.69 22.18 -7.14
C THR A 21 -14.31 23.02 -5.90
N GLN A 22 -14.40 24.34 -5.99
CA GLN A 22 -14.07 25.25 -4.89
C GLN A 22 -14.75 24.87 -3.55
N PRO A 23 -16.07 24.55 -3.48
CA PRO A 23 -16.70 24.13 -2.23
C PRO A 23 -16.18 22.79 -1.71
N SER A 24 -15.85 21.82 -2.60
CA SER A 24 -15.31 20.52 -2.24
C SER A 24 -13.87 20.64 -1.76
N PHE A 25 -13.05 21.49 -2.38
CA PHE A 25 -11.68 21.77 -1.96
C PHE A 25 -11.64 22.37 -0.55
N ARG A 26 -12.54 23.30 -0.23
CA ARG A 26 -12.64 23.84 1.14
C ARG A 26 -12.96 22.75 2.16
N SER A 27 -13.80 21.77 1.80
CA SER A 27 -14.11 20.63 2.67
C SER A 27 -12.92 19.65 2.78
N PHE A 28 -12.22 19.37 1.68
CA PHE A 28 -10.99 18.59 1.66
C PHE A 28 -9.93 19.15 2.61
N TRP A 29 -9.63 20.45 2.47
CA TRP A 29 -8.66 21.19 3.28
C TRP A 29 -8.97 21.08 4.78
N ALA A 30 -10.20 21.40 5.14
CA ALA A 30 -10.66 21.36 6.53
C ALA A 30 -10.61 19.94 7.12
N LEU A 31 -11.08 18.93 6.36
CA LEU A 31 -11.08 17.54 6.78
C LEU A 31 -9.65 16.99 6.91
N ALA A 32 -8.76 17.31 5.99
CA ALA A 32 -7.37 16.86 6.06
C ALA A 32 -6.69 17.35 7.34
N GLY A 33 -6.81 18.65 7.64
CA GLY A 33 -6.26 19.23 8.88
C GLY A 33 -6.88 18.63 10.14
N ALA A 34 -8.20 18.55 10.18
CA ALA A 34 -8.91 17.99 11.34
C ALA A 34 -8.61 16.49 11.53
N TRP A 35 -8.42 15.72 10.45
CA TRP A 35 -8.05 14.31 10.52
C TRP A 35 -6.67 14.10 11.18
N ILE A 36 -5.71 14.92 10.80
CA ILE A 36 -4.36 14.92 11.37
C ILE A 36 -4.38 15.28 12.86
N LEU A 37 -5.17 16.30 13.24
CA LEU A 37 -5.28 16.75 14.64
C LEU A 37 -6.12 15.82 15.51
N CYS A 38 -7.03 15.04 14.93
CA CYS A 38 -7.90 14.15 15.68
C CYS A 38 -7.10 13.05 16.38
N SER A 39 -7.30 12.91 17.70
CA SER A 39 -6.78 11.83 18.52
C SER A 39 -7.88 10.79 18.82
N GLY A 40 -7.51 9.52 18.98
CA GLY A 40 -8.43 8.42 19.27
C GLY A 40 -9.27 8.00 18.05
N ARG A 41 -10.51 7.52 18.28
CA ARG A 41 -11.39 6.98 17.23
C ARG A 41 -11.79 8.06 16.22
N ARG A 42 -11.60 7.81 14.94
CA ARG A 42 -11.86 8.77 13.84
C ARG A 42 -13.21 8.55 13.17
N SER A 43 -14.28 8.84 13.90
CA SER A 43 -15.58 9.08 13.27
C SER A 43 -15.60 10.48 12.64
N LEU A 44 -16.38 10.68 11.57
CA LEU A 44 -16.45 11.98 10.92
C LEU A 44 -16.91 13.09 11.90
N THR A 45 -17.86 12.78 12.79
CA THR A 45 -18.30 13.71 13.84
C THR A 45 -17.16 14.13 14.76
N ARG A 46 -16.33 13.18 15.19
CA ARG A 46 -15.18 13.49 16.07
C ARG A 46 -14.10 14.29 15.32
N ILE A 47 -13.90 14.02 14.04
CA ILE A 47 -12.99 14.82 13.20
C ILE A 47 -13.48 16.27 13.10
N ILE A 48 -14.78 16.47 12.86
CA ILE A 48 -15.40 17.81 12.82
C ILE A 48 -15.18 18.54 14.15
N GLN A 49 -15.38 17.86 15.28
CA GLN A 49 -15.14 18.42 16.61
C GLN A 49 -13.67 18.74 16.86
N SER A 50 -12.75 17.83 16.47
CA SER A 50 -11.31 18.02 16.68
C SER A 50 -10.73 19.23 15.91
N GLY A 51 -11.35 19.62 14.80
CA GLY A 51 -10.96 20.79 14.02
C GLY A 51 -11.83 22.02 14.24
N ASP A 52 -12.80 21.95 15.15
CA ASP A 52 -13.85 22.98 15.34
C ASP A 52 -14.50 23.44 14.02
N LEU A 53 -14.81 22.45 13.14
CA LEU A 53 -15.28 22.70 11.80
C LEU A 53 -16.75 23.13 11.74
N SER A 54 -17.48 23.05 12.83
CA SER A 54 -18.89 23.48 12.95
C SER A 54 -19.08 24.98 12.64
N GLN A 55 -18.09 25.79 13.01
CA GLN A 55 -18.06 27.22 12.70
C GLN A 55 -17.74 27.51 11.22
N PHE A 56 -17.11 26.58 10.54
CA PHE A 56 -16.71 26.77 9.14
C PHE A 56 -17.78 26.36 8.14
N LYS A 57 -18.44 25.21 8.39
CA LYS A 57 -19.53 24.67 7.55
C LYS A 57 -20.47 23.81 8.37
N HIS A 58 -21.73 23.75 7.94
CA HIS A 58 -22.68 22.80 8.50
C HIS A 58 -22.16 21.36 8.38
N PHE A 59 -22.31 20.55 9.42
CA PHE A 59 -21.74 19.20 9.52
C PHE A 59 -22.15 18.28 8.35
N CYS A 60 -23.36 18.41 7.83
CA CYS A 60 -23.84 17.66 6.66
C CYS A 60 -22.96 17.89 5.41
N SER A 61 -22.31 19.04 5.27
CA SER A 61 -21.42 19.34 4.14
C SER A 61 -20.21 18.41 4.12
N PHE A 62 -19.68 18.03 5.29
CA PHE A 62 -18.57 17.09 5.41
C PHE A 62 -18.99 15.64 5.13
N HIS A 63 -20.22 15.25 5.51
CA HIS A 63 -20.78 13.96 5.11
C HIS A 63 -21.00 13.89 3.60
N ARG A 64 -21.53 14.96 2.98
CA ARG A 64 -21.75 15.07 1.54
C ARG A 64 -20.45 15.09 0.75
N PHE A 65 -19.34 15.56 1.33
CA PHE A 65 -18.02 15.48 0.70
C PHE A 65 -17.64 14.05 0.31
N PHE A 66 -17.88 13.07 1.17
CA PHE A 66 -17.62 11.67 0.85
C PHE A 66 -18.75 11.02 0.04
N SER A 67 -20.02 11.39 0.25
CA SER A 67 -21.15 10.67 -0.32
C SER A 67 -21.67 11.24 -1.64
N GLN A 68 -21.56 12.54 -1.89
CA GLN A 68 -22.22 13.23 -3.01
C GLN A 68 -21.31 14.14 -3.83
N ALA A 69 -20.25 14.71 -3.24
CA ALA A 69 -19.40 15.67 -3.94
C ALA A 69 -18.73 15.03 -5.17
N ARG A 70 -18.54 15.84 -6.22
CA ARG A 70 -17.90 15.40 -7.47
C ARG A 70 -16.39 15.53 -7.34
N TRP A 71 -15.72 14.41 -7.19
CA TRP A 71 -14.26 14.27 -7.24
C TRP A 71 -13.87 12.81 -7.48
N ASN A 72 -12.74 12.62 -8.12
CA ASN A 72 -12.26 11.31 -8.55
C ASN A 72 -11.05 10.89 -7.69
N LEU A 73 -11.03 9.62 -7.29
CA LEU A 73 -9.93 9.03 -6.52
C LEU A 73 -8.62 8.96 -7.32
N ASP A 74 -8.71 8.67 -8.62
CA ASP A 74 -7.52 8.52 -9.46
C ASP A 74 -6.84 9.86 -9.72
N ASP A 75 -7.61 10.96 -9.77
CA ASP A 75 -7.06 12.31 -9.86
C ASP A 75 -6.28 12.67 -8.58
N LEU A 76 -6.80 12.30 -7.40
CA LEU A 76 -6.06 12.47 -6.14
C LEU A 76 -4.79 11.62 -6.12
N GLY A 77 -4.90 10.35 -6.51
CA GLY A 77 -3.75 9.46 -6.62
C GLY A 77 -2.69 9.96 -7.58
N ARG A 78 -3.11 10.52 -8.73
CA ARG A 78 -2.22 11.16 -9.70
C ARG A 78 -1.55 12.41 -9.13
N CYS A 79 -2.27 13.19 -8.33
CA CYS A 79 -1.71 14.35 -7.63
C CYS A 79 -0.61 13.92 -6.64
N VAL A 80 -0.86 12.92 -5.79
CA VAL A 80 0.17 12.33 -4.91
C VAL A 80 1.35 11.84 -5.74
N PHE A 81 1.10 11.11 -6.81
CA PHE A 81 2.16 10.59 -7.67
C PHE A 81 3.06 11.68 -8.24
N HIS A 82 2.49 12.80 -8.69
CA HIS A 82 3.27 13.95 -9.19
C HIS A 82 4.11 14.60 -8.08
N LEU A 83 3.59 14.68 -6.85
CA LEU A 83 4.34 15.19 -5.70
C LEU A 83 5.52 14.29 -5.32
N LEU A 84 5.49 13.00 -5.70
CA LEU A 84 6.56 12.05 -5.45
C LEU A 84 7.66 12.06 -6.51
N LEU A 85 7.35 12.45 -7.75
CA LEU A 85 8.29 12.38 -8.89
C LEU A 85 9.68 12.97 -8.60
N PRO A 86 9.82 14.12 -7.89
CA PRO A 86 11.12 14.69 -7.56
C PRO A 86 12.01 13.80 -6.66
N PHE A 87 11.41 12.84 -5.96
CA PHE A 87 12.10 11.93 -5.06
C PHE A 87 12.35 10.55 -5.69
N CYS A 88 11.80 10.31 -6.87
CA CYS A 88 11.85 9.00 -7.51
C CYS A 88 13.11 8.80 -8.35
N SER A 89 13.67 7.59 -8.31
CA SER A 89 14.72 7.13 -9.24
C SER A 89 14.18 6.98 -10.67
N PRO A 90 15.05 6.87 -11.70
CA PRO A 90 14.63 6.65 -13.08
C PRO A 90 13.73 5.42 -13.27
N ILE A 91 14.01 4.33 -12.55
CA ILE A 91 13.11 3.17 -12.48
C ILE A 91 12.21 3.36 -11.25
N LEU A 92 10.90 3.43 -11.50
CA LEU A 92 9.91 3.53 -10.44
C LEU A 92 9.68 2.16 -9.82
N ILE A 93 9.81 2.06 -8.51
CA ILE A 93 9.50 0.83 -7.78
C ILE A 93 8.15 1.01 -7.10
N GLY A 94 7.25 0.06 -7.33
CA GLY A 94 5.94 0.03 -6.68
C GLY A 94 5.68 -1.33 -6.08
N ALA A 95 4.72 -1.41 -5.16
CA ALA A 95 4.23 -2.69 -4.66
C ALA A 95 2.70 -2.72 -4.66
N VAL A 96 2.17 -3.91 -4.89
CA VAL A 96 0.74 -4.19 -4.75
C VAL A 96 0.54 -5.23 -3.65
N ASP A 97 -0.43 -4.95 -2.78
CA ASP A 97 -0.83 -5.86 -1.72
C ASP A 97 -2.27 -5.53 -1.29
N ASP A 98 -2.90 -6.39 -0.49
CA ASP A 98 -4.21 -6.09 0.05
C ASP A 98 -4.24 -6.05 1.58
N THR A 99 -5.20 -5.30 2.11
CA THR A 99 -5.39 -5.19 3.54
C THR A 99 -6.87 -5.27 3.91
N LEU A 100 -7.15 -6.01 4.99
CA LEU A 100 -8.48 -6.12 5.56
C LEU A 100 -8.71 -5.00 6.58
N ALA A 101 -9.73 -4.17 6.33
CA ALA A 101 -10.28 -3.21 7.31
C ALA A 101 -11.51 -3.84 7.98
N ARG A 102 -11.38 -4.24 9.24
CA ARG A 102 -12.47 -4.87 10.00
C ARG A 102 -13.58 -3.89 10.30
N LYS A 103 -14.80 -4.38 10.27
CA LYS A 103 -16.01 -3.59 10.50
C LYS A 103 -16.96 -4.33 11.43
N SER A 104 -17.77 -3.60 12.20
CA SER A 104 -18.73 -4.17 13.15
C SER A 104 -20.19 -3.85 12.81
N GLY A 105 -20.45 -2.84 11.99
CA GLY A 105 -21.82 -2.41 11.63
C GLY A 105 -22.49 -3.29 10.60
N ARG A 106 -23.76 -3.70 10.84
CA ARG A 106 -24.52 -4.57 9.94
C ARG A 106 -24.87 -3.94 8.58
N HIS A 107 -24.96 -2.62 8.51
CA HIS A 107 -25.41 -1.86 7.32
C HIS A 107 -24.27 -1.17 6.56
N ILE A 108 -23.02 -1.64 6.74
CA ILE A 108 -21.88 -1.06 6.05
C ILE A 108 -21.88 -1.55 4.61
N TRP A 109 -21.89 -0.62 3.67
CA TRP A 109 -21.93 -0.96 2.25
C TRP A 109 -20.66 -1.66 1.80
N GLY A 110 -20.79 -2.78 1.09
CA GLY A 110 -19.68 -3.51 0.48
C GLY A 110 -18.86 -4.37 1.44
N ALA A 111 -19.18 -4.37 2.74
CA ALA A 111 -18.50 -5.24 3.71
C ALA A 111 -18.95 -6.69 3.56
N ALA A 112 -18.01 -7.62 3.75
CA ALA A 112 -18.24 -9.05 3.66
C ALA A 112 -17.31 -9.81 4.61
N MET A 113 -17.55 -11.13 4.78
CA MET A 113 -16.64 -12.00 5.51
C MET A 113 -15.40 -12.32 4.65
N HIS A 114 -14.22 -12.01 5.14
CA HIS A 114 -12.93 -12.29 4.51
C HIS A 114 -12.06 -13.13 5.42
N HIS A 115 -11.19 -13.96 4.84
CA HIS A 115 -10.12 -14.59 5.61
C HIS A 115 -9.22 -13.52 6.21
N ASP A 116 -8.95 -13.63 7.52
CA ASP A 116 -8.11 -12.68 8.26
C ASP A 116 -6.75 -13.32 8.55
N PRO A 117 -5.72 -13.04 7.75
CA PRO A 117 -4.42 -13.69 7.88
C PRO A 117 -3.71 -13.33 9.18
N LEU A 118 -4.02 -12.15 9.76
CA LEU A 118 -3.39 -11.70 11.02
C LEU A 118 -3.92 -12.47 12.25
N ARG A 119 -5.14 -13.01 12.17
CA ARG A 119 -5.78 -13.79 13.24
C ARG A 119 -5.77 -15.28 13.00
N SER A 120 -5.50 -15.68 11.76
CA SER A 120 -5.49 -17.09 11.37
C SER A 120 -4.17 -17.76 11.77
N SER A 121 -4.27 -19.01 12.18
CA SER A 121 -3.14 -19.93 12.24
C SER A 121 -3.28 -21.01 11.15
N LYS A 122 -2.24 -21.83 10.96
CA LYS A 122 -2.31 -22.96 10.02
C LYS A 122 -3.39 -23.98 10.36
N ILE A 123 -3.73 -24.10 11.64
CA ILE A 123 -4.70 -25.07 12.16
C ILE A 123 -6.11 -24.45 12.24
N ARG A 124 -6.20 -23.13 12.51
CA ARG A 124 -7.48 -22.44 12.73
C ARG A 124 -7.60 -21.21 11.82
N PRO A 125 -8.28 -21.34 10.67
CA PRO A 125 -8.60 -20.18 9.83
C PRO A 125 -9.65 -19.30 10.51
N VAL A 126 -9.38 -17.99 10.57
CA VAL A 126 -10.29 -16.99 11.12
C VAL A 126 -10.82 -16.11 9.99
N PHE A 127 -12.12 -15.84 10.02
CA PHE A 127 -12.78 -14.93 9.09
C PHE A 127 -13.26 -13.71 9.87
N SER A 128 -13.01 -12.52 9.32
CA SER A 128 -13.46 -11.25 9.88
C SER A 128 -14.37 -10.52 8.90
N PHE A 129 -15.42 -9.87 9.45
CA PHE A 129 -16.29 -9.01 8.67
C PHE A 129 -15.62 -7.68 8.39
N GLY A 130 -15.60 -7.24 7.14
CA GLY A 130 -14.94 -5.99 6.79
C GLY A 130 -14.81 -5.74 5.29
N HIS A 131 -13.91 -4.82 4.95
CA HIS A 131 -13.53 -4.45 3.59
C HIS A 131 -12.12 -4.94 3.28
N SER A 132 -11.94 -5.65 2.17
CA SER A 132 -10.61 -5.95 1.62
C SER A 132 -10.26 -4.88 0.60
N TRP A 133 -9.13 -4.20 0.80
CA TRP A 133 -8.64 -3.12 -0.04
C TRP A 133 -7.37 -3.53 -0.75
N VAL A 134 -7.37 -3.49 -2.08
CA VAL A 134 -6.17 -3.65 -2.89
C VAL A 134 -5.51 -2.29 -3.05
N VAL A 135 -4.23 -2.20 -2.75
CA VAL A 135 -3.46 -0.96 -2.71
C VAL A 135 -2.24 -1.07 -3.61
N LEU A 136 -2.05 -0.09 -4.48
CA LEU A 136 -0.82 0.11 -5.24
C LEU A 136 -0.08 1.32 -4.67
N SER A 137 1.18 1.12 -4.31
CA SER A 137 2.06 2.13 -3.72
C SER A 137 3.31 2.35 -4.56
N VAL A 138 3.90 3.54 -4.47
CA VAL A 138 5.28 3.83 -4.90
C VAL A 138 6.21 3.67 -3.72
N HIS A 139 7.39 3.11 -3.96
CA HIS A 139 8.40 2.84 -2.95
C HIS A 139 9.65 3.67 -3.21
N LEU A 140 10.03 4.43 -2.22
CA LEU A 140 11.24 5.28 -2.30
C LEU A 140 11.84 5.52 -0.93
N SER A 141 13.08 6.00 -0.89
CA SER A 141 13.76 6.48 0.30
C SER A 141 13.93 7.99 0.24
N PHE A 142 13.91 8.64 1.39
CA PHE A 142 14.13 10.08 1.50
C PHE A 142 15.49 10.39 2.10
N SER A 143 16.02 11.59 1.84
CA SER A 143 17.32 12.04 2.34
C SER A 143 17.45 12.00 3.87
N PHE A 144 16.37 12.23 4.60
CA PHE A 144 16.34 12.14 6.07
C PHE A 144 16.47 10.71 6.61
N ALA A 145 16.24 9.69 5.78
CA ALA A 145 16.37 8.27 6.13
C ALA A 145 16.76 7.43 4.90
N PRO A 146 17.99 7.60 4.34
CA PRO A 146 18.38 7.01 3.05
C PRO A 146 18.40 5.48 3.06
N ASN A 147 18.53 4.89 4.22
CA ASN A 147 18.55 3.43 4.42
C ASN A 147 17.18 2.82 4.68
N LYS A 148 16.11 3.62 4.67
CA LYS A 148 14.73 3.19 4.92
C LYS A 148 13.86 3.45 3.71
N VAL A 149 13.21 2.41 3.20
CA VAL A 149 12.21 2.52 2.14
C VAL A 149 10.84 2.78 2.76
N TRP A 150 10.09 3.67 2.15
CA TRP A 150 8.72 4.01 2.50
C TRP A 150 7.78 3.60 1.37
N ALA A 151 6.63 3.06 1.72
CA ALA A 151 5.54 2.80 0.78
C ALA A 151 4.55 3.95 0.83
N ILE A 152 4.24 4.51 -0.33
CA ILE A 152 3.33 5.65 -0.48
C ILE A 152 2.19 5.20 -1.38
N PRO A 153 1.01 4.90 -0.83
CA PRO A 153 -0.18 4.49 -1.56
C PRO A 153 -0.62 5.54 -2.57
N ILE A 154 -0.76 5.17 -3.83
CA ILE A 154 -1.21 6.08 -4.89
C ILE A 154 -2.57 5.71 -5.47
N LEU A 155 -2.90 4.42 -5.51
CA LEU A 155 -4.21 3.95 -5.93
C LEU A 155 -4.72 2.89 -4.97
N VAL A 156 -6.03 2.93 -4.73
CA VAL A 156 -6.71 2.02 -3.77
C VAL A 156 -8.04 1.58 -4.36
N ARG A 157 -8.32 0.27 -4.32
CA ARG A 157 -9.57 -0.31 -4.84
C ARG A 157 -10.23 -1.21 -3.82
N LEU A 158 -11.55 -1.09 -3.67
CA LEU A 158 -12.33 -1.99 -2.83
C LEU A 158 -12.58 -3.31 -3.57
N TYR A 159 -12.08 -4.41 -3.01
CA TYR A 159 -12.46 -5.74 -3.47
C TYR A 159 -13.85 -6.09 -2.96
N ARG A 160 -14.76 -6.43 -3.87
CA ARG A 160 -16.13 -6.83 -3.56
C ARG A 160 -16.30 -8.32 -3.79
N LYS A 161 -16.57 -9.06 -2.71
CA LYS A 161 -16.84 -10.50 -2.80
C LYS A 161 -18.15 -10.75 -3.57
N GLN A 162 -18.13 -11.71 -4.50
CA GLN A 162 -19.38 -12.19 -5.10
C GLN A 162 -20.26 -12.83 -4.02
N LYS A 163 -21.52 -12.43 -3.94
CA LYS A 163 -22.49 -13.16 -3.12
C LYS A 163 -23.03 -14.33 -3.93
N ALA A 164 -22.98 -15.55 -3.36
CA ALA A 164 -23.66 -16.69 -3.92
C ALA A 164 -25.17 -16.51 -3.78
N LYS A 165 -25.95 -16.63 -4.87
CA LYS A 165 -27.39 -16.83 -4.77
C LYS A 165 -27.66 -18.30 -4.44
N LEU A 166 -28.56 -18.50 -3.48
CA LEU A 166 -29.17 -19.84 -3.25
C LEU A 166 -30.17 -20.06 -4.38
N ALA A 167 -29.97 -21.12 -5.15
CA ALA A 167 -30.97 -21.59 -6.12
C ALA A 167 -31.54 -22.92 -5.63
N PRO A 168 -32.80 -23.22 -5.92
CA PRO A 168 -33.34 -24.53 -5.62
C PRO A 168 -32.56 -25.60 -6.41
N GLY A 169 -31.88 -26.48 -5.66
CA GLY A 169 -31.20 -27.64 -6.23
C GLY A 169 -32.21 -28.72 -6.67
N ARG A 170 -31.74 -29.67 -7.49
CA ARG A 170 -32.56 -30.78 -8.03
C ARG A 170 -33.31 -31.59 -6.96
N ASN A 171 -32.87 -31.56 -5.70
CA ASN A 171 -33.47 -32.32 -4.58
C ASN A 171 -34.12 -31.43 -3.52
N GLY A 172 -34.57 -30.21 -3.86
CA GLY A 172 -35.20 -29.31 -2.89
C GLY A 172 -34.22 -28.68 -1.86
N LYS A 173 -32.93 -29.06 -1.86
CA LYS A 173 -31.90 -28.42 -1.06
C LYS A 173 -31.41 -27.17 -1.80
N LEU A 174 -31.28 -26.06 -1.04
CA LEU A 174 -30.76 -24.80 -1.57
C LEU A 174 -29.26 -24.97 -1.93
N GLU A 175 -28.96 -25.00 -3.21
CA GLU A 175 -27.58 -25.00 -3.71
C GLU A 175 -27.09 -23.56 -3.92
N ARG A 176 -25.82 -23.32 -3.57
CA ARG A 176 -25.18 -22.00 -3.77
C ARG A 176 -24.89 -21.78 -5.25
N LYS A 177 -25.76 -21.09 -5.96
CA LYS A 177 -25.38 -20.49 -7.25
C LYS A 177 -24.60 -19.20 -7.01
N GLN A 178 -23.43 -19.10 -7.63
CA GLN A 178 -22.64 -17.85 -7.61
C GLN A 178 -23.39 -16.78 -8.42
N THR A 179 -24.05 -15.88 -7.71
CA THR A 179 -24.60 -14.67 -8.32
C THR A 179 -24.24 -13.49 -7.45
N GLY A 180 -23.45 -12.60 -8.00
CA GLY A 180 -23.00 -11.41 -7.29
C GLY A 180 -24.08 -10.33 -7.16
N HIS A 181 -23.96 -9.47 -6.16
CA HIS A 181 -24.62 -8.15 -6.11
C HIS A 181 -23.99 -7.12 -7.06
N ALA A 182 -22.90 -7.48 -7.72
CA ALA A 182 -22.50 -6.85 -8.95
C ALA A 182 -23.14 -7.64 -10.08
N THR A 183 -23.70 -6.99 -11.08
CA THR A 183 -23.89 -7.60 -12.39
C THR A 183 -22.61 -8.35 -12.75
N ALA A 184 -22.68 -9.49 -13.43
CA ALA A 184 -21.50 -10.27 -13.82
C ALA A 184 -20.40 -9.41 -14.46
N GLN A 185 -20.76 -8.26 -15.04
CA GLN A 185 -19.88 -7.22 -15.60
C GLN A 185 -19.09 -6.40 -14.58
N GLN A 186 -19.42 -6.41 -13.29
CA GLN A 186 -18.78 -5.54 -12.27
C GLN A 186 -17.91 -6.30 -11.27
N TYR A 187 -17.89 -7.62 -11.31
CA TYR A 187 -17.03 -8.41 -10.42
C TYR A 187 -15.60 -8.45 -10.95
N ARG A 188 -14.65 -8.07 -10.09
CA ARG A 188 -13.22 -8.17 -10.36
C ARG A 188 -12.52 -8.85 -9.19
N THR A 189 -11.59 -9.73 -9.50
CA THR A 189 -10.68 -10.34 -8.54
C THR A 189 -9.65 -9.33 -8.05
N ARG A 190 -8.97 -9.59 -6.93
CA ARG A 190 -7.88 -8.72 -6.45
C ARG A 190 -6.77 -8.53 -7.49
N PRO A 191 -6.27 -9.60 -8.17
CA PRO A 191 -5.30 -9.45 -9.24
C PRO A 191 -5.79 -8.58 -10.42
N GLU A 192 -7.06 -8.64 -10.79
CA GLU A 192 -7.62 -7.79 -11.85
C GLU A 192 -7.70 -6.33 -11.44
N LEU A 193 -8.06 -6.05 -10.17
CA LEU A 193 -8.02 -4.70 -9.61
C LEU A 193 -6.58 -4.16 -9.55
N ALA A 194 -5.62 -5.02 -9.18
CA ALA A 194 -4.21 -4.68 -9.19
C ALA A 194 -3.71 -4.36 -10.60
N LEU A 195 -4.04 -5.18 -11.59
CA LEU A 195 -3.66 -4.94 -12.99
C LEU A 195 -4.24 -3.64 -13.54
N GLU A 196 -5.51 -3.31 -13.19
CA GLU A 196 -6.12 -2.04 -13.56
C GLU A 196 -5.30 -0.86 -13.03
N MET A 197 -4.96 -0.88 -11.74
CA MET A 197 -4.16 0.17 -11.11
C MET A 197 -2.74 0.25 -11.70
N ILE A 198 -2.10 -0.88 -11.97
CA ILE A 198 -0.78 -0.95 -12.62
C ILE A 198 -0.83 -0.30 -14.01
N ARG A 199 -1.84 -0.61 -14.82
CA ARG A 199 -2.03 -0.01 -16.15
C ARG A 199 -2.28 1.50 -16.06
N THR A 200 -3.07 1.94 -15.08
CA THR A 200 -3.31 3.37 -14.85
C THR A 200 -2.00 4.11 -14.58
N VAL A 201 -1.16 3.61 -13.69
CA VAL A 201 0.13 4.25 -13.36
C VAL A 201 1.11 4.14 -14.54
N ALA A 202 1.16 2.99 -15.22
CA ALA A 202 2.01 2.82 -16.42
C ALA A 202 1.67 3.85 -17.51
N ASN A 203 0.39 4.19 -17.67
CA ASN A 203 -0.07 5.21 -18.61
C ASN A 203 0.25 6.65 -18.15
N TRP A 204 0.45 6.89 -16.84
CA TRP A 204 0.90 8.21 -16.36
C TRP A 204 2.36 8.52 -16.71
N VAL A 205 3.17 7.48 -16.91
CA VAL A 205 4.62 7.58 -17.18
C VAL A 205 5.08 6.57 -18.23
N PRO A 206 4.57 6.65 -19.46
CA PRO A 206 4.83 5.65 -20.51
C PRO A 206 6.33 5.55 -20.86
N GLU A 207 7.08 6.62 -20.67
CA GLU A 207 8.52 6.73 -20.93
C GLU A 207 9.41 6.14 -19.83
N ARG A 208 8.85 5.82 -18.64
CA ARG A 208 9.62 5.31 -17.51
C ARG A 208 9.32 3.84 -17.25
N LYS A 209 10.34 3.11 -16.85
CA LYS A 209 10.18 1.74 -16.36
C LYS A 209 9.52 1.74 -14.98
N LEU A 210 8.53 0.88 -14.82
CA LEU A 210 7.82 0.64 -13.57
C LEU A 210 8.08 -0.81 -13.14
N ARG A 211 8.67 -1.02 -11.97
CA ARG A 211 8.95 -2.33 -11.40
C ARG A 211 7.99 -2.58 -10.23
N ILE A 212 7.08 -3.53 -10.40
CA ILE A 212 6.03 -3.87 -9.44
C ILE A 212 6.46 -5.08 -8.62
N LEU A 213 6.29 -4.95 -7.30
CA LEU A 213 6.48 -6.02 -6.33
C LEU A 213 5.12 -6.57 -5.92
N GLY A 214 4.96 -7.89 -5.94
CA GLY A 214 3.74 -8.55 -5.50
C GLY A 214 4.04 -9.81 -4.70
N ASP A 215 3.08 -10.28 -3.92
CA ASP A 215 3.16 -11.60 -3.34
C ASP A 215 2.71 -12.68 -4.34
N SER A 216 2.56 -13.94 -3.89
CA SER A 216 2.17 -15.05 -4.74
C SER A 216 0.75 -14.91 -5.32
N GLU A 217 -0.17 -14.16 -4.70
CA GLU A 217 -1.51 -13.89 -5.23
C GLU A 217 -1.43 -13.07 -6.52
N TYR A 218 -0.46 -12.14 -6.59
CA TYR A 218 -0.26 -11.25 -7.74
C TYR A 218 0.73 -11.79 -8.78
N ALA A 219 1.24 -13.02 -8.60
CA ALA A 219 2.12 -13.71 -9.56
C ALA A 219 1.38 -14.41 -10.70
N GLY A 220 0.06 -14.54 -10.61
CA GLY A 220 -0.77 -15.32 -11.50
C GLY A 220 -0.88 -14.78 -12.94
N GLY A 221 -1.44 -15.60 -13.84
CA GLY A 221 -1.58 -15.28 -15.27
C GLY A 221 -2.45 -14.06 -15.57
N SER A 222 -3.34 -13.69 -14.68
CA SER A 222 -4.16 -12.47 -14.78
C SER A 222 -3.31 -11.20 -14.79
N ILE A 223 -2.15 -11.20 -14.10
CA ILE A 223 -1.20 -10.08 -14.12
C ILE A 223 -0.06 -10.35 -15.09
N SER A 224 0.69 -11.45 -14.90
CA SER A 224 1.97 -11.68 -15.60
C SER A 224 1.88 -11.69 -17.11
N ARG A 225 0.72 -12.11 -17.68
CA ARG A 225 0.48 -12.11 -19.14
C ARG A 225 0.04 -10.77 -19.71
N HIS A 226 -0.45 -9.87 -18.86
CA HIS A 226 -1.15 -8.66 -19.28
C HIS A 226 -0.46 -7.38 -18.82
N LEU A 227 0.78 -7.49 -18.36
CA LEU A 227 1.61 -6.35 -17.98
C LEU A 227 1.82 -5.42 -19.17
N PRO A 228 1.73 -4.08 -19.00
CA PRO A 228 2.19 -3.10 -19.99
C PRO A 228 3.67 -3.29 -20.36
N ALA A 229 4.07 -2.80 -21.52
CA ALA A 229 5.43 -2.96 -22.02
C ALA A 229 6.51 -2.33 -21.12
N ASN A 230 6.18 -1.20 -20.47
CA ASN A 230 7.05 -0.49 -19.55
C ASN A 230 7.00 -1.03 -18.12
N VAL A 231 6.28 -2.16 -17.85
CA VAL A 231 6.13 -2.73 -16.52
C VAL A 231 6.85 -4.06 -16.38
N GLU A 232 7.65 -4.17 -15.34
CA GLU A 232 8.33 -5.38 -14.89
C GLU A 232 7.74 -5.85 -13.56
N LEU A 233 7.69 -7.17 -13.36
CA LEU A 233 7.14 -7.79 -12.15
C LEU A 233 8.23 -8.59 -11.43
N ILE A 234 8.36 -8.34 -10.13
CA ILE A 234 9.10 -9.19 -9.19
C ILE A 234 8.09 -9.76 -8.21
N SER A 235 8.01 -11.08 -8.12
CA SER A 235 7.03 -11.70 -7.24
C SER A 235 7.53 -13.03 -6.69
N ARG A 236 6.78 -13.55 -5.72
CA ARG A 236 7.03 -14.86 -5.15
C ARG A 236 6.37 -15.93 -6.01
N MET A 237 7.13 -17.01 -6.30
CA MET A 237 6.67 -18.16 -7.07
C MET A 237 6.35 -19.33 -6.14
N VAL A 238 5.32 -20.09 -6.43
CA VAL A 238 5.03 -21.32 -5.68
C VAL A 238 6.10 -22.39 -5.94
N MET A 239 6.54 -23.09 -4.90
CA MET A 239 7.63 -24.10 -4.98
C MET A 239 7.29 -25.28 -5.90
N GLY A 240 6.03 -25.56 -6.12
CA GLY A 240 5.55 -26.61 -7.05
C GLY A 240 5.32 -26.13 -8.50
N ALA A 241 5.77 -24.94 -8.90
CA ALA A 241 5.52 -24.38 -10.22
C ALA A 241 6.04 -25.29 -11.34
N ALA A 242 5.22 -25.51 -12.37
CA ALA A 242 5.64 -26.27 -13.56
C ALA A 242 6.46 -25.38 -14.49
N LEU A 243 7.76 -25.66 -14.58
CA LEU A 243 8.74 -24.90 -15.34
C LEU A 243 9.12 -25.60 -16.65
N PHE A 244 9.47 -24.83 -17.64
CA PHE A 244 9.83 -25.32 -18.97
C PHE A 244 11.00 -24.54 -19.56
N GLU A 245 11.75 -25.20 -20.45
CA GLU A 245 12.69 -24.52 -21.32
C GLU A 245 11.95 -23.62 -22.31
N PRO A 246 12.62 -22.61 -22.89
CA PRO A 246 12.12 -21.88 -24.04
C PRO A 246 11.72 -22.83 -25.18
N ALA A 247 10.81 -22.38 -26.05
CA ALA A 247 10.47 -23.14 -27.25
C ALA A 247 11.69 -23.33 -28.11
N PRO A 248 11.86 -24.49 -28.82
CA PRO A 248 12.96 -24.69 -29.76
C PRO A 248 12.95 -23.61 -30.85
N THR A 249 14.12 -23.09 -31.19
CA THR A 249 14.29 -22.06 -32.21
C THR A 249 14.01 -22.61 -33.65
N LYS A 250 14.25 -23.92 -33.86
CA LYS A 250 13.91 -24.59 -35.13
C LYS A 250 12.51 -25.21 -35.00
N PRO A 251 11.50 -24.73 -35.75
CA PRO A 251 10.17 -25.35 -35.73
C PRO A 251 10.24 -26.77 -36.27
N SER A 252 9.40 -27.66 -35.70
CA SER A 252 9.19 -28.97 -36.34
C SER A 252 8.58 -28.79 -37.71
N ARG A 253 9.07 -29.55 -38.72
CA ARG A 253 8.55 -29.52 -40.08
C ARG A 253 7.07 -29.97 -40.18
N LEU A 254 6.56 -30.68 -39.18
CA LEU A 254 5.19 -31.20 -39.14
C LEU A 254 4.48 -30.77 -37.84
N GLY A 255 3.25 -30.25 -37.98
CA GLY A 255 2.36 -29.90 -36.88
C GLY A 255 2.48 -28.45 -36.38
N ARG A 256 1.68 -28.13 -35.34
CA ARG A 256 1.65 -26.79 -34.72
C ARG A 256 2.97 -26.52 -34.02
N PRO A 257 3.61 -25.35 -34.22
CA PRO A 257 4.84 -24.99 -33.51
C PRO A 257 4.72 -25.09 -32.00
N ARG A 258 5.71 -25.68 -31.34
CA ARG A 258 5.73 -25.78 -29.87
C ARG A 258 5.89 -24.39 -29.26
N LYS A 259 5.10 -24.10 -28.24
CA LYS A 259 5.14 -22.83 -27.50
C LYS A 259 6.04 -22.89 -26.25
N LYS A 260 6.56 -24.08 -25.92
CA LYS A 260 7.46 -24.33 -24.78
C LYS A 260 8.32 -25.56 -25.07
N GLY A 261 9.50 -25.60 -24.48
CA GLY A 261 10.45 -26.71 -24.57
C GLY A 261 10.17 -27.84 -23.58
N LYS A 262 11.22 -28.54 -23.17
CA LYS A 262 11.13 -29.65 -22.19
C LYS A 262 10.68 -29.12 -20.82
N ARG A 263 10.03 -30.00 -20.06
CA ARG A 263 9.70 -29.74 -18.66
C ARG A 263 10.97 -29.81 -17.81
N LEU A 264 11.16 -28.79 -16.98
CA LEU A 264 12.26 -28.70 -16.02
C LEU A 264 11.80 -29.15 -14.61
N ALA A 265 12.76 -29.38 -13.73
CA ALA A 265 12.51 -29.56 -12.31
C ALA A 265 11.78 -28.31 -11.75
N ASN A 266 10.82 -28.52 -10.85
CA ASN A 266 10.19 -27.43 -10.14
C ASN A 266 11.13 -26.79 -9.09
N PRO A 267 10.82 -25.61 -8.54
CA PRO A 267 11.69 -24.94 -7.57
C PRO A 267 12.06 -25.81 -6.36
N ALA A 268 11.15 -26.67 -5.84
CA ALA A 268 11.44 -27.57 -4.74
C ALA A 268 12.47 -28.64 -5.13
N GLN A 269 12.25 -29.29 -6.28
CA GLN A 269 13.22 -30.26 -6.82
C GLN A 269 14.59 -29.63 -7.14
N MET A 270 14.60 -28.37 -7.59
CA MET A 270 15.84 -27.63 -7.80
C MET A 270 16.56 -27.34 -6.48
N ALA A 271 15.83 -27.03 -5.41
CA ALA A 271 16.39 -26.83 -4.09
C ALA A 271 17.10 -28.08 -3.57
N ASP A 272 16.48 -29.25 -3.76
CA ASP A 272 16.99 -30.54 -3.27
C ASP A 272 18.08 -31.16 -4.17
N ASN A 273 18.23 -30.66 -5.40
CA ASN A 273 19.21 -31.18 -6.34
C ASN A 273 20.65 -30.85 -5.93
N SER A 274 21.38 -31.84 -5.45
CA SER A 274 22.80 -31.71 -5.00
C SER A 274 23.78 -31.40 -6.15
N LYS A 275 23.42 -31.73 -7.40
CA LYS A 275 24.25 -31.42 -8.57
C LYS A 275 24.28 -29.91 -8.90
N LEU A 276 23.28 -29.19 -8.49
CA LEU A 276 23.22 -27.74 -8.67
C LEU A 276 23.83 -27.06 -7.43
N ARG A 277 24.96 -26.38 -7.64
CA ARG A 277 25.66 -25.69 -6.54
C ARG A 277 24.88 -24.46 -6.07
N TRP A 278 24.89 -24.23 -4.74
CA TRP A 278 24.38 -23.03 -4.14
C TRP A 278 25.40 -21.89 -4.23
N THR A 279 24.97 -20.73 -4.74
CA THR A 279 25.74 -19.49 -4.61
C THR A 279 25.47 -18.91 -3.23
N LYS A 280 26.53 -18.64 -2.48
CA LYS A 280 26.47 -18.09 -1.11
C LYS A 280 26.74 -16.60 -1.15
N THR A 281 25.89 -15.80 -0.50
CA THR A 281 26.04 -14.34 -0.47
C THR A 281 25.49 -13.76 0.84
N THR A 282 25.83 -12.49 1.09
CA THR A 282 25.25 -11.71 2.19
C THR A 282 24.55 -10.50 1.58
N LEU A 283 23.27 -10.36 1.86
CA LEU A 283 22.42 -9.31 1.33
C LEU A 283 21.83 -8.46 2.45
N ARG A 284 21.55 -7.19 2.16
CA ARG A 284 20.80 -6.33 3.06
C ARG A 284 19.30 -6.51 2.79
N LEU A 285 18.64 -7.33 3.59
CA LEU A 285 17.20 -7.60 3.48
C LEU A 285 16.49 -7.09 4.73
N TYR A 286 15.34 -6.37 4.53
CA TYR A 286 14.55 -5.84 5.65
C TYR A 286 15.36 -4.98 6.64
N GLY A 287 16.34 -4.22 6.13
CA GLY A 287 17.23 -3.38 6.93
C GLY A 287 18.35 -4.11 7.69
N ARG A 288 18.49 -5.42 7.52
CA ARG A 288 19.49 -6.27 8.20
C ARG A 288 20.41 -6.96 7.20
N SER A 289 21.65 -7.24 7.61
CA SER A 289 22.58 -8.08 6.85
C SER A 289 22.21 -9.55 7.07
N VAL A 290 21.87 -10.26 6.00
CA VAL A 290 21.40 -11.65 6.04
C VAL A 290 22.23 -12.51 5.09
N LYS A 291 22.77 -13.62 5.60
CA LYS A 291 23.41 -14.64 4.76
C LYS A 291 22.33 -15.46 4.07
N VAL A 292 22.41 -15.59 2.76
CA VAL A 292 21.48 -16.37 1.93
C VAL A 292 22.24 -17.24 0.95
N TRP A 293 21.65 -18.40 0.63
CA TRP A 293 22.11 -19.25 -0.46
C TRP A 293 21.07 -19.25 -1.55
N TYR A 294 21.49 -19.14 -2.81
CA TYR A 294 20.53 -19.15 -3.92
C TYR A 294 21.01 -20.00 -5.11
N LYS A 295 20.04 -20.46 -5.88
CA LYS A 295 20.19 -21.03 -7.23
C LYS A 295 19.34 -20.19 -8.18
N SER A 296 19.82 -19.93 -9.40
CA SER A 296 19.08 -19.12 -10.37
C SER A 296 19.16 -19.73 -11.75
N ILE A 297 18.05 -19.61 -12.50
CA ILE A 297 17.92 -20.05 -13.88
C ILE A 297 16.84 -19.24 -14.60
N ASP A 298 16.99 -19.09 -15.92
CA ASP A 298 15.98 -18.45 -16.77
C ASP A 298 15.06 -19.53 -17.37
N VAL A 299 13.73 -19.42 -17.14
CA VAL A 299 12.76 -20.45 -17.44
C VAL A 299 11.42 -19.87 -17.92
N LEU A 300 10.58 -20.71 -18.50
CA LEU A 300 9.18 -20.39 -18.73
C LEU A 300 8.31 -20.97 -17.59
N TRP A 301 7.56 -20.09 -16.95
CA TRP A 301 6.40 -20.47 -16.14
C TRP A 301 5.14 -20.31 -17.02
N TYR A 302 4.93 -21.28 -17.92
CA TYR A 302 3.96 -21.14 -19.01
C TYR A 302 2.52 -20.93 -18.53
N SER A 303 2.11 -21.56 -17.43
CA SER A 303 0.76 -21.40 -16.86
C SER A 303 0.50 -19.96 -16.36
N SER A 304 1.52 -19.26 -15.88
CA SER A 304 1.43 -17.88 -15.39
C SER A 304 1.83 -16.85 -16.43
N ALA A 305 3.06 -16.90 -16.94
CA ALA A 305 3.63 -15.85 -17.78
C ALA A 305 3.58 -16.15 -19.30
N GLY A 306 3.00 -17.29 -19.70
CA GLY A 306 2.96 -17.69 -21.11
C GLY A 306 4.36 -17.96 -21.68
N GLN A 307 4.70 -17.32 -22.78
CA GLN A 307 5.99 -17.45 -23.44
C GLN A 307 7.05 -16.44 -22.94
N ARG A 308 6.72 -15.60 -21.95
CA ARG A 308 7.68 -14.66 -21.35
C ARG A 308 8.67 -15.46 -20.51
N LEU A 309 9.97 -15.26 -20.80
CA LEU A 309 11.06 -15.81 -20.00
C LEU A 309 11.13 -15.09 -18.65
N LEU A 310 11.37 -15.84 -17.60
CA LEU A 310 11.49 -15.34 -16.23
C LEU A 310 12.82 -15.78 -15.66
N ARG A 311 13.51 -14.88 -14.95
CA ARG A 311 14.61 -15.27 -14.06
C ARG A 311 14.05 -15.68 -12.72
N ILE A 312 14.23 -16.94 -12.35
CA ILE A 312 13.85 -17.44 -11.03
C ILE A 312 15.06 -17.52 -10.11
N VAL A 313 14.79 -17.33 -8.82
CA VAL A 313 15.80 -17.39 -7.76
C VAL A 313 15.21 -18.23 -6.62
N VAL A 314 15.72 -19.47 -6.49
CA VAL A 314 15.40 -20.34 -5.36
C VAL A 314 16.34 -19.99 -4.22
N VAL A 315 15.80 -19.74 -3.03
CA VAL A 315 16.54 -19.23 -1.87
C VAL A 315 16.43 -20.17 -0.69
N ARG A 316 17.56 -20.38 -0.01
CA ARG A 316 17.67 -21.15 1.22
C ARG A 316 18.28 -20.30 2.35
N ASP A 317 17.67 -20.39 3.53
CA ASP A 317 18.27 -19.89 4.76
C ASP A 317 19.32 -20.88 5.25
N PRO A 318 20.63 -20.51 5.29
CA PRO A 318 21.68 -21.42 5.74
C PRO A 318 21.54 -21.86 7.21
N ARG A 319 20.74 -21.14 8.01
CA ARG A 319 20.48 -21.49 9.41
C ARG A 319 19.27 -22.43 9.58
N GLY A 320 18.53 -22.71 8.51
CA GLY A 320 17.35 -23.57 8.54
C GLY A 320 16.12 -23.02 9.26
N HIS A 321 16.14 -21.76 9.71
CA HIS A 321 15.01 -21.15 10.42
C HIS A 321 13.81 -20.90 9.50
N ARG A 322 14.05 -20.78 8.19
CA ARG A 322 13.02 -20.55 7.17
C ARG A 322 13.06 -21.67 6.14
N ARG A 323 11.87 -22.01 5.63
CA ARG A 323 11.75 -22.92 4.50
C ARG A 323 12.31 -22.27 3.24
N ASP A 324 12.75 -23.11 2.30
CA ASP A 324 13.12 -22.66 0.96
C ASP A 324 11.98 -21.92 0.30
N ASP A 325 12.32 -20.89 -0.48
CA ASP A 325 11.38 -20.04 -1.17
C ASP A 325 11.86 -19.76 -2.60
N CYS A 326 10.96 -19.33 -3.47
CA CYS A 326 11.29 -19.01 -4.84
C CYS A 326 10.73 -17.65 -5.23
N PHE A 327 11.57 -16.83 -5.84
CA PHE A 327 11.23 -15.52 -6.39
C PHE A 327 11.50 -15.49 -7.89
N PHE A 328 10.84 -14.59 -8.60
CA PHE A 328 11.11 -14.39 -10.03
C PHE A 328 11.06 -12.93 -10.41
N SER A 329 11.75 -12.62 -11.50
CA SER A 329 11.66 -11.34 -12.21
C SER A 329 11.32 -11.56 -13.68
N THR A 330 10.51 -10.67 -14.25
CA THR A 330 10.30 -10.57 -15.70
C THR A 330 11.42 -9.80 -16.39
N ASP A 331 12.25 -9.09 -15.63
CA ASP A 331 13.46 -8.41 -16.10
C ASP A 331 14.66 -9.35 -15.97
N LEU A 332 15.16 -9.83 -17.11
CA LEU A 332 16.30 -10.73 -17.18
C LEU A 332 17.65 -10.04 -16.99
N THR A 333 17.68 -8.71 -16.98
CA THR A 333 18.93 -7.95 -16.73
C THR A 333 19.28 -7.90 -15.24
N MET A 334 18.30 -8.14 -14.36
CA MET A 334 18.50 -8.13 -12.91
C MET A 334 19.30 -9.35 -12.46
N THR A 335 20.28 -9.13 -11.60
CA THR A 335 20.99 -10.19 -10.89
C THR A 335 20.10 -10.83 -9.81
N PRO A 336 20.34 -12.08 -9.41
CA PRO A 336 19.62 -12.72 -8.32
C PRO A 336 19.64 -11.92 -7.00
N SER A 337 20.76 -11.28 -6.69
CA SER A 337 20.90 -10.41 -5.52
C SER A 337 20.00 -9.17 -5.57
N GLU A 338 19.92 -8.54 -6.73
CA GLU A 338 19.02 -7.40 -6.95
C GLU A 338 17.55 -7.81 -6.85
N ILE A 339 17.16 -8.95 -7.40
CA ILE A 339 15.79 -9.48 -7.30
C ILE A 339 15.40 -9.65 -5.84
N LEU A 340 16.24 -10.30 -5.03
CA LEU A 340 15.97 -10.55 -3.61
C LEU A 340 15.93 -9.26 -2.80
N THR A 341 16.89 -8.36 -3.02
CA THR A 341 16.95 -7.07 -2.32
C THR A 341 15.73 -6.22 -2.66
N THR A 342 15.40 -6.11 -3.95
CA THR A 342 14.25 -5.31 -4.39
C THR A 342 12.93 -5.91 -3.88
N PHE A 343 12.77 -7.24 -3.90
CA PHE A 343 11.58 -7.88 -3.34
C PHE A 343 11.40 -7.57 -1.84
N SER A 344 12.47 -7.43 -1.08
CA SER A 344 12.38 -7.07 0.35
C SER A 344 11.73 -5.70 0.57
N TRP A 345 11.72 -4.84 -0.44
CA TRP A 345 11.07 -3.53 -0.39
C TRP A 345 9.54 -3.60 -0.44
N ARG A 346 8.95 -4.77 -0.63
CA ARG A 346 7.48 -4.94 -0.48
C ARG A 346 7.02 -4.71 0.96
N TRP A 347 7.84 -5.09 1.95
CA TRP A 347 7.49 -5.01 3.37
C TRP A 347 7.04 -3.61 3.88
N PRO A 348 7.60 -2.49 3.46
CA PRO A 348 7.11 -1.15 3.81
C PRO A 348 5.61 -0.92 3.58
N LEU A 349 4.97 -1.61 2.63
CA LEU A 349 3.52 -1.49 2.43
C LEU A 349 2.74 -2.12 3.60
N GLU A 350 3.21 -3.24 4.15
CA GLU A 350 2.63 -3.83 5.36
C GLU A 350 2.80 -2.91 6.58
N VAL A 351 3.94 -2.22 6.67
CA VAL A 351 4.18 -1.18 7.70
C VAL A 351 3.21 -0.01 7.52
N CYS A 352 2.99 0.47 6.29
CA CYS A 352 2.00 1.50 6.00
C CYS A 352 0.59 1.06 6.43
N PHE A 353 0.17 -0.19 6.13
CA PHE A 353 -1.11 -0.73 6.57
C PHE A 353 -1.28 -0.73 8.09
N ARG A 354 -0.22 -1.11 8.82
CA ARG A 354 -0.22 -1.02 10.27
C ARG A 354 -0.39 0.42 10.75
N ASP A 355 0.38 1.34 10.19
CA ASP A 355 0.41 2.73 10.62
C ASP A 355 -0.94 3.44 10.36
N VAL A 356 -1.57 3.24 9.20
CA VAL A 356 -2.89 3.82 8.92
C VAL A 356 -3.99 3.23 9.81
N LYS A 357 -3.90 1.94 10.17
CA LYS A 357 -4.84 1.30 11.10
C LYS A 357 -4.68 1.84 12.52
N GLN A 358 -3.47 1.90 13.01
CA GLN A 358 -3.18 2.28 14.40
C GLN A 358 -3.24 3.80 14.62
N LEU A 359 -2.76 4.59 13.67
CA LEU A 359 -2.53 6.02 13.87
C LEU A 359 -3.51 6.93 13.12
N LEU A 360 -4.19 6.44 12.07
CA LEU A 360 -5.13 7.25 11.27
C LEU A 360 -6.56 6.71 11.24
N GLY A 361 -6.86 5.65 12.02
CA GLY A 361 -8.21 5.13 12.19
C GLY A 361 -8.81 4.51 10.92
N PHE A 362 -8.02 3.77 10.14
CA PHE A 362 -8.46 3.16 8.87
C PHE A 362 -9.67 2.22 9.04
N GLU A 363 -9.83 1.61 10.19
CA GLU A 363 -10.94 0.71 10.50
C GLU A 363 -12.18 1.43 11.09
N ASP A 364 -12.05 2.70 11.51
CA ASP A 364 -13.08 3.42 12.26
C ASP A 364 -14.32 3.84 11.47
N PRO A 365 -14.24 4.30 10.21
CA PRO A 365 -15.41 4.77 9.45
C PRO A 365 -16.43 3.66 9.20
N GLN A 366 -17.72 3.96 9.44
CA GLN A 366 -18.85 3.04 9.34
C GLN A 366 -19.83 3.52 8.23
N ASN A 367 -19.33 3.70 7.02
CA ASN A 367 -20.11 4.27 5.92
C ASN A 367 -21.18 3.30 5.39
N ARG A 368 -22.38 3.80 5.15
CA ARG A 368 -23.53 3.02 4.65
C ARG A 368 -23.77 3.14 3.15
N VAL A 369 -23.22 4.17 2.51
CA VAL A 369 -23.38 4.44 1.07
C VAL A 369 -22.10 4.09 0.30
N SER A 370 -22.29 3.63 -0.93
CA SER A 370 -21.22 3.18 -1.82
C SER A 370 -20.09 4.20 -1.99
N SER A 371 -20.44 5.42 -2.41
CA SER A 371 -19.46 6.48 -2.66
C SER A 371 -18.67 6.85 -1.40
N ALA A 372 -19.33 6.98 -0.26
CA ALA A 372 -18.65 7.30 1.00
C ALA A 372 -17.69 6.18 1.43
N THR A 373 -18.08 4.90 1.30
CA THR A 373 -17.22 3.77 1.59
C THR A 373 -15.97 3.79 0.71
N GLN A 374 -16.17 3.92 -0.62
CA GLN A 374 -15.07 3.87 -1.58
C GLN A 374 -14.10 5.05 -1.48
N ARG A 375 -14.54 6.18 -0.94
CA ARG A 375 -13.75 7.42 -0.84
C ARG A 375 -13.02 7.59 0.48
N THR A 376 -13.63 7.15 1.60
CA THR A 376 -13.06 7.40 2.93
C THR A 376 -11.77 6.65 3.16
N ALA A 377 -11.66 5.38 2.75
CA ALA A 377 -10.46 4.60 2.94
C ALA A 377 -9.26 5.13 2.12
N PRO A 378 -9.39 5.41 0.80
CA PRO A 378 -8.33 6.06 0.05
C PRO A 378 -7.94 7.44 0.61
N PHE A 379 -8.91 8.23 1.07
CA PHE A 379 -8.64 9.52 1.70
C PHE A 379 -7.69 9.39 2.90
N ILE A 380 -7.83 8.33 3.71
CA ILE A 380 -6.96 8.08 4.87
C ILE A 380 -5.52 7.78 4.41
N PHE A 381 -5.34 7.03 3.32
CA PHE A 381 -4.02 6.80 2.74
C PHE A 381 -3.40 8.11 2.24
N TYR A 382 -4.18 8.99 1.60
CA TYR A 382 -3.66 10.29 1.17
C TYR A 382 -3.29 11.21 2.36
N ILE A 383 -3.97 11.10 3.50
CA ILE A 383 -3.53 11.78 4.73
C ILE A 383 -2.17 11.24 5.20
N TYR A 384 -1.96 9.92 5.15
CA TYR A 384 -0.67 9.30 5.43
C TYR A 384 0.43 9.85 4.51
N ASP A 385 0.16 9.90 3.21
CA ASP A 385 1.10 10.40 2.20
C ASP A 385 1.46 11.87 2.41
N LEU A 386 0.46 12.70 2.70
CA LEU A 386 0.66 14.13 2.96
C LEU A 386 1.53 14.39 4.19
N VAL A 387 1.32 13.65 5.28
CA VAL A 387 2.16 13.75 6.50
C VAL A 387 3.60 13.36 6.19
N LEU A 388 3.80 12.29 5.43
CA LEU A 388 5.12 11.80 5.06
C LEU A 388 5.83 12.78 4.13
N LEU A 389 5.14 13.30 3.10
CA LEU A 389 5.67 14.31 2.18
C LEU A 389 6.02 15.61 2.89
N TRP A 390 5.15 16.10 3.80
CA TRP A 390 5.45 17.26 4.62
C TRP A 390 6.72 17.05 5.45
N TYR A 391 6.84 15.87 6.07
CA TYR A 391 8.02 15.55 6.86
C TYR A 391 9.29 15.51 6.00
N ALA A 392 9.21 14.96 4.79
CA ALA A 392 10.32 14.93 3.85
C ALA A 392 10.75 16.32 3.37
N GLN A 393 9.81 17.24 3.19
CA GLN A 393 10.10 18.60 2.70
C GLN A 393 10.51 19.57 3.82
N SER A 394 9.90 19.48 4.98
CA SER A 394 10.03 20.49 6.05
C SER A 394 10.21 19.88 7.45
N GLY A 395 9.42 18.87 7.81
CA GLY A 395 9.32 18.39 9.17
C GLY A 395 10.61 17.77 9.72
N HIS A 396 11.43 17.14 8.86
CA HIS A 396 12.69 16.52 9.28
C HIS A 396 13.69 17.54 9.88
N ARG A 397 13.63 18.79 9.44
CA ARG A 397 14.47 19.88 9.97
C ARG A 397 14.02 20.32 11.36
N LEU A 398 12.73 20.22 11.64
CA LEU A 398 12.15 20.56 12.95
C LEU A 398 12.37 19.44 13.97
N ALA A 399 12.52 18.20 13.51
CA ALA A 399 12.63 17.00 14.33
C ALA A 399 14.04 16.73 14.87
N GLN A 400 15.03 17.57 14.56
CA GLN A 400 16.45 17.35 14.95
C GLN A 400 16.66 17.16 16.48
N GLN A 401 15.65 17.38 17.32
CA GLN A 401 15.80 17.37 18.76
C GLN A 401 15.19 16.18 19.51
N SER A 402 14.32 15.34 18.95
CA SER A 402 13.92 14.11 19.65
C SER A 402 13.07 13.12 18.82
N LEU A 403 13.66 12.02 18.39
CA LEU A 403 12.90 10.79 18.13
C LEU A 403 12.18 10.36 19.42
N LEU A 404 10.97 9.84 19.30
CA LEU A 404 10.23 9.29 20.44
C LEU A 404 11.00 8.09 21.00
N GLN A 405 11.81 8.34 22.01
CA GLN A 405 12.48 7.27 22.75
C GLN A 405 11.47 6.63 23.69
N ARG A 406 11.33 5.32 23.61
CA ARG A 406 10.51 4.53 24.55
C ARG A 406 11.44 3.78 25.49
N LEU A 407 11.06 3.62 26.73
CA LEU A 407 11.85 2.90 27.74
C LEU A 407 12.28 1.51 27.27
N TRP A 408 11.39 0.82 26.52
CA TRP A 408 11.66 -0.52 25.95
C TRP A 408 12.37 -0.47 24.60
N TYR A 409 12.65 0.69 24.04
CA TYR A 409 13.38 0.86 22.78
C TYR A 409 14.23 2.14 22.81
N PRO A 410 15.21 2.20 23.73
CA PRO A 410 16.02 3.42 23.95
C PRO A 410 16.96 3.73 22.77
N GLN A 411 17.30 2.73 21.94
CA GLN A 411 18.20 2.89 20.80
C GLN A 411 17.47 3.13 19.48
N LYS A 412 16.32 3.80 19.49
CA LYS A 412 15.59 4.12 18.28
C LYS A 412 16.41 5.07 17.39
N ALA A 413 16.99 4.54 16.31
CA ALA A 413 17.85 5.28 15.38
C ALA A 413 17.10 5.80 14.14
N THR A 414 15.86 5.35 13.89
CA THR A 414 15.11 5.66 12.67
C THR A 414 13.75 6.25 12.98
N VAL A 415 13.40 7.30 12.25
CA VAL A 415 12.08 7.93 12.34
C VAL A 415 10.96 6.96 11.96
N SER A 416 9.84 6.98 12.67
CA SER A 416 8.59 6.27 12.36
C SER A 416 7.53 7.25 11.86
N PHE A 417 6.43 6.72 11.28
CA PHE A 417 5.29 7.57 10.91
C PHE A 417 4.66 8.28 12.12
N GLU A 418 4.64 7.61 13.26
CA GLU A 418 4.19 8.21 14.53
C GLU A 418 5.01 9.46 14.92
N ASP A 419 6.34 9.40 14.72
CA ASP A 419 7.20 10.57 14.98
C ASP A 419 6.87 11.73 14.02
N MET A 420 6.61 11.42 12.74
CA MET A 420 6.25 12.43 11.75
C MET A 420 4.92 13.11 12.08
N LEU A 421 3.91 12.31 12.41
CA LEU A 421 2.58 12.80 12.79
C LEU A 421 2.66 13.67 14.05
N ARG A 422 3.44 13.25 15.03
CA ARG A 422 3.68 14.01 16.25
C ARG A 422 4.43 15.30 15.98
N THR A 423 5.47 15.27 15.14
CA THR A 423 6.20 16.47 14.75
C THR A 423 5.28 17.48 14.08
N LEU A 424 4.40 17.02 13.17
CA LEU A 424 3.44 17.90 12.50
C LEU A 424 2.46 18.54 13.48
N ARG A 425 1.89 17.76 14.39
CA ARG A 425 0.98 18.26 15.42
C ARG A 425 1.66 19.28 16.32
N HIS A 426 2.86 18.97 16.77
CA HIS A 426 3.65 19.86 17.62
C HIS A 426 3.97 21.17 16.90
N ALA A 427 4.49 21.12 15.66
CA ALA A 427 4.77 22.31 14.86
C ALA A 427 3.51 23.17 14.65
N THR A 428 2.37 22.52 14.43
CA THR A 428 1.07 23.19 14.30
C THR A 428 0.66 23.91 15.58
N TRP A 429 0.77 23.29 16.74
CA TRP A 429 0.45 23.91 18.02
C TRP A 429 1.43 25.06 18.36
N GLN A 430 2.72 24.85 18.11
CA GLN A 430 3.71 25.90 18.29
C GLN A 430 3.37 27.14 17.44
N GLU A 431 3.14 26.96 16.14
CA GLU A 431 2.83 28.07 15.26
C GLU A 431 1.54 28.80 15.68
N ARG A 432 0.47 28.05 16.00
CA ARG A 432 -0.80 28.66 16.41
C ARG A 432 -0.69 29.45 17.71
N ILE A 433 0.04 28.96 18.70
CA ILE A 433 0.17 29.61 20.00
C ILE A 433 1.16 30.79 19.91
N PHE A 434 2.34 30.58 19.32
CA PHE A 434 3.37 31.60 19.35
C PHE A 434 3.26 32.67 18.24
N SER A 435 2.47 32.40 17.19
CA SER A 435 2.18 33.39 16.13
C SER A 435 0.90 34.18 16.39
N ASP A 436 0.16 33.89 17.45
CA ASP A 436 -1.04 34.65 17.78
C ASP A 436 -0.65 36.05 18.31
N PRO A 437 -0.98 37.12 17.58
CA PRO A 437 -0.65 38.47 18.01
C PRO A 437 -1.37 38.94 19.29
N ALA A 438 -2.51 38.26 19.62
CA ALA A 438 -3.26 38.58 20.84
C ALA A 438 -2.61 38.06 22.12
N LEU A 439 -1.61 37.18 22.03
CA LEU A 439 -0.89 36.64 23.18
C LEU A 439 0.33 37.51 23.50
N ASP A 440 0.38 38.04 24.73
CA ASP A 440 1.54 38.72 25.26
C ASP A 440 2.72 37.77 25.55
N ALA A 441 3.91 38.33 25.82
CA ALA A 441 5.11 37.56 26.09
C ALA A 441 5.01 36.71 27.36
N HIS A 442 4.28 37.16 28.38
CA HIS A 442 4.09 36.45 29.64
C HIS A 442 3.22 35.21 29.42
N THR A 443 2.08 35.39 28.76
CA THR A 443 1.17 34.27 28.42
C THR A 443 1.85 33.23 27.54
N ARG A 444 2.66 33.64 26.54
CA ARG A 444 3.46 32.71 25.73
C ARG A 444 4.43 31.88 26.59
N LYS A 445 5.08 32.49 27.57
CA LYS A 445 6.00 31.82 28.50
C LYS A 445 5.26 30.78 29.34
N LEU A 446 4.06 31.11 29.85
CA LEU A 446 3.22 30.19 30.62
C LEU A 446 2.71 29.02 29.77
N LEU A 447 2.42 29.23 28.49
CA LEU A 447 1.92 28.18 27.58
C LEU A 447 3.03 27.24 27.08
N LYS A 448 4.29 27.63 27.13
CA LYS A 448 5.42 26.81 26.63
C LYS A 448 5.46 25.39 27.26
N PRO A 449 5.34 25.19 28.57
CA PRO A 449 5.32 23.87 29.17
C PRO A 449 4.15 23.00 28.67
N PHE A 450 2.97 23.61 28.42
CA PHE A 450 1.81 22.87 27.89
C PHE A 450 2.04 22.40 26.46
N VAL A 451 2.71 23.20 25.61
CA VAL A 451 3.08 22.80 24.27
C VAL A 451 4.09 21.65 24.28
N GLU A 452 5.08 21.70 25.16
CA GLU A 452 6.03 20.59 25.35
C GLU A 452 5.35 19.33 25.91
N TRP A 453 4.42 19.49 26.83
CA TRP A 453 3.62 18.38 27.34
C TRP A 453 2.70 17.78 26.27
N ALA A 454 2.03 18.61 25.47
CA ALA A 454 1.23 18.18 24.32
C ALA A 454 2.08 17.40 23.28
N LYS A 455 3.38 17.70 23.14
CA LYS A 455 4.32 16.92 22.35
C LYS A 455 4.48 15.48 22.84
N ALA A 456 4.41 15.25 24.14
CA ALA A 456 4.50 13.91 24.71
C ALA A 456 3.20 13.11 24.53
N MET A 457 2.05 13.78 24.39
CA MET A 457 0.72 13.18 24.27
C MET A 457 0.25 13.05 22.80
N ALA A 458 0.87 13.72 21.87
CA ALA A 458 0.55 13.66 20.44
C ALA A 458 1.13 12.42 19.76
#